data_588395810a43b056e476e915e0179e64
#
_entry.id   588395810a43b056e476e915e0179e64
#
_cell.length_a   1.000
_cell.length_b   1.000
_cell.length_c   1.000
_cell.angle_alpha   90.00
_cell.angle_beta   90.00
_cell.angle_gamma   90.00
#
_symmetry.space_group_name_H-M   'P 1'
#
loop_
_entity.id
_entity.type
_entity.pdbx_description
1 polymer ?
#
loop_
_entity_poly.entity_id
_entity_poly.type
_entity_poly.pdbx_seq_one_letter_code
_entity_poly.pdbx_strand_id
1 'polypeptide(L)'
;MSDVIQFPEHDPTDTPIETLLVAAPTGDVTAGLVVIGVPSGYAALEAHRAIGAGADVMLVSDGVSIDDEVVLKRRAHDAGHLLMGPGCETAIIDGIGIGFANAVSAGRVGVIATSGTSAQEATVLLDRFGVGVSTCLVTGRRDLTDQVGAATALDSLARLATDTATEVILLVADAWSPEVARRLLPALAATGKPASVCLMGADGVASPDGVEVHPAIDGAALGAARLAGARPVIPATEPTGWVSAGHVRGIFSGPGLCAEASAILAGRLGRVVSNAPAGDAVPLEGDEVVRGHACLDVATAAREHGAPHPIEDPEHRARLLVETVADQTVAVVLLDVVLGYAAHPDPVGALAPALSRALQARPSLQVVAHVVGTEADPQVLSAQEAKLEALGVRLAPTSGQAARLAAALVRPGR
;
A
#
# COMPACT_ATOMS: atom_id res chain seq x y z
N MET A 1 24.24 14.97 4.02
CA MET A 1 24.16 14.04 5.15
C MET A 1 23.25 12.94 4.66
N SER A 2 23.74 11.74 4.53
CA SER A 2 22.94 10.59 4.09
C SER A 2 22.12 10.12 5.29
N ASP A 3 20.82 10.32 5.25
CA ASP A 3 19.91 9.79 6.27
C ASP A 3 19.86 8.27 6.08
N VAL A 4 20.49 7.57 6.98
CA VAL A 4 20.45 6.12 7.10
C VAL A 4 19.10 5.78 7.71
N ILE A 5 18.23 5.08 6.98
CA ILE A 5 17.04 4.48 7.56
C ILE A 5 17.53 3.48 8.61
N GLN A 6 17.34 3.78 9.89
CA GLN A 6 17.66 2.86 10.97
C GLN A 6 16.53 1.86 11.10
N PHE A 7 16.83 0.58 10.84
CA PHE A 7 15.96 -0.53 11.17
C PHE A 7 16.08 -0.88 12.64
N PRO A 8 14.99 -1.37 13.31
CA PRO A 8 15.07 -1.76 14.71
C PRO A 8 16.15 -2.84 14.93
N GLU A 9 16.84 -2.76 16.07
CA GLU A 9 17.80 -3.79 16.49
C GLU A 9 17.07 -5.12 16.63
N HIS A 10 17.51 -6.11 15.86
CA HIS A 10 16.99 -7.48 15.89
C HIS A 10 17.68 -8.31 16.96
N ASP A 11 16.97 -9.26 17.58
CA ASP A 11 17.55 -10.25 18.48
C ASP A 11 18.52 -11.15 17.69
N PRO A 12 19.80 -11.24 18.07
CA PRO A 12 20.82 -11.95 17.31
C PRO A 12 20.68 -13.48 17.33
N THR A 13 19.60 -14.04 17.86
CA THR A 13 19.36 -15.51 17.89
C THR A 13 18.59 -16.05 16.69
N ASP A 14 18.00 -15.19 15.85
CA ASP A 14 17.38 -15.61 14.60
C ASP A 14 18.36 -15.47 13.43
N THR A 15 18.30 -16.41 12.50
CA THR A 15 19.18 -16.52 11.33
C THR A 15 19.26 -15.18 10.59
N PRO A 16 20.42 -14.52 10.50
CA PRO A 16 20.49 -13.19 9.93
C PRO A 16 20.24 -13.21 8.43
N ILE A 17 19.26 -12.45 7.97
CA ILE A 17 19.31 -11.94 6.60
C ILE A 17 20.47 -10.95 6.59
N GLU A 18 21.55 -11.27 5.86
CA GLU A 18 22.58 -10.30 5.60
C GLU A 18 22.00 -9.23 4.65
N THR A 19 21.39 -8.21 5.24
CA THR A 19 20.86 -7.06 4.51
C THR A 19 21.94 -5.99 4.48
N LEU A 20 22.48 -5.71 3.30
CA LEU A 20 23.39 -4.59 3.09
C LEU A 20 22.58 -3.37 2.69
N LEU A 21 22.48 -2.37 3.57
CA LEU A 21 21.93 -1.07 3.22
C LEU A 21 22.97 -0.28 2.44
N VAL A 22 22.78 -0.09 1.13
CA VAL A 22 23.72 0.66 0.30
C VAL A 22 23.25 2.10 0.17
N ALA A 23 23.81 2.98 0.99
CA ALA A 23 23.65 4.43 0.81
C ALA A 23 24.59 4.99 -0.28
N ALA A 24 25.74 4.35 -0.52
CA ALA A 24 26.65 4.56 -1.66
C ALA A 24 27.67 3.39 -1.70
N PRO A 25 27.92 2.73 -2.83
CA PRO A 25 28.72 1.53 -2.85
C PRO A 25 30.22 1.85 -2.93
N THR A 26 30.98 1.35 -1.99
CA THR A 26 32.45 1.33 -2.05
C THR A 26 33.02 -0.06 -1.72
N GLY A 27 32.26 -1.14 -1.89
CA GLY A 27 32.71 -2.50 -1.55
C GLY A 27 32.03 -3.60 -2.35
N ASP A 28 32.57 -4.82 -2.23
CA ASP A 28 31.99 -6.03 -2.80
C ASP A 28 30.68 -6.36 -2.06
N VAL A 29 29.59 -6.54 -2.81
CA VAL A 29 28.28 -6.97 -2.27
C VAL A 29 28.32 -8.48 -2.08
N THR A 30 28.12 -8.94 -0.85
CA THR A 30 28.01 -10.38 -0.53
C THR A 30 26.67 -10.73 0.11
N ALA A 31 25.75 -9.76 0.22
CA ALA A 31 24.44 -9.93 0.86
C ALA A 31 23.45 -10.64 -0.06
N GLY A 32 22.52 -11.39 0.52
CA GLY A 32 21.41 -12.03 -0.24
C GLY A 32 20.36 -11.03 -0.73
N LEU A 33 20.17 -9.90 -0.01
CA LEU A 33 19.26 -8.81 -0.36
C LEU A 33 19.98 -7.45 -0.21
N VAL A 34 19.84 -6.59 -1.21
CA VAL A 34 20.33 -5.22 -1.20
C VAL A 34 19.16 -4.25 -1.24
N VAL A 35 19.07 -3.37 -0.24
CA VAL A 35 18.07 -2.30 -0.18
C VAL A 35 18.70 -1.00 -0.73
N ILE A 36 18.09 -0.43 -1.78
CA ILE A 36 18.62 0.73 -2.49
C ILE A 36 17.71 1.94 -2.28
N GLY A 37 18.18 2.92 -1.50
CA GLY A 37 17.50 4.20 -1.22
C GLY A 37 18.40 5.38 -1.59
N VAL A 38 18.84 5.48 -2.85
CA VAL A 38 19.72 6.54 -3.36
C VAL A 38 18.94 7.52 -4.25
N PRO A 39 19.47 8.73 -4.52
CA PRO A 39 18.84 9.64 -5.48
C PRO A 39 18.60 8.96 -6.83
N SER A 40 17.45 9.23 -7.45
CA SER A 40 16.91 8.53 -8.64
C SER A 40 17.93 8.36 -9.78
N GLY A 41 18.81 9.35 -10.00
CA GLY A 41 19.82 9.29 -11.05
C GLY A 41 20.90 8.20 -10.86
N TYR A 42 21.02 7.64 -9.66
CA TYR A 42 21.97 6.56 -9.35
C TYR A 42 21.28 5.21 -9.12
N ALA A 43 19.98 5.20 -8.94
CA ALA A 43 19.21 4.03 -8.52
C ALA A 43 19.36 2.85 -9.50
N ALA A 44 19.25 3.09 -10.79
CA ALA A 44 19.42 2.05 -11.82
C ALA A 44 20.84 1.47 -11.83
N LEU A 45 21.88 2.32 -11.69
CA LEU A 45 23.27 1.86 -11.64
C LEU A 45 23.52 0.95 -10.45
N GLU A 46 23.03 1.33 -9.26
CA GLU A 46 23.22 0.55 -8.04
C GLU A 46 22.44 -0.78 -8.11
N ALA A 47 21.22 -0.78 -8.67
CA ALA A 47 20.47 -2.00 -8.91
C ALA A 47 21.23 -2.95 -9.88
N HIS A 48 21.83 -2.40 -10.95
CA HIS A 48 22.67 -3.19 -11.85
C HIS A 48 23.88 -3.81 -11.16
N ARG A 49 24.51 -3.10 -10.22
CA ARG A 49 25.66 -3.59 -9.44
C ARG A 49 25.24 -4.72 -8.49
N ALA A 50 24.14 -4.52 -7.76
CA ALA A 50 23.62 -5.49 -6.81
C ALA A 50 23.23 -6.81 -7.50
N ILE A 51 22.47 -6.73 -8.63
CA ILE A 51 22.14 -7.90 -9.44
C ILE A 51 23.41 -8.60 -9.96
N GLY A 52 24.39 -7.81 -10.45
CA GLY A 52 25.65 -8.34 -10.95
C GLY A 52 26.52 -9.00 -9.88
N ALA A 53 26.34 -8.65 -8.62
CA ALA A 53 26.98 -9.27 -7.46
C ALA A 53 26.22 -10.49 -6.91
N GLY A 54 25.07 -10.84 -7.49
CA GLY A 54 24.30 -12.05 -7.11
C GLY A 54 23.32 -11.81 -5.97
N ALA A 55 22.75 -10.61 -5.83
CA ALA A 55 21.80 -10.28 -4.79
C ALA A 55 20.40 -9.99 -5.36
N ASP A 56 19.38 -10.30 -4.56
CA ASP A 56 18.05 -9.73 -4.73
C ASP A 56 18.08 -8.23 -4.44
N VAL A 57 17.15 -7.47 -5.00
CA VAL A 57 17.11 -6.01 -4.87
C VAL A 57 15.74 -5.57 -4.35
N MET A 58 15.76 -4.74 -3.31
CA MET A 58 14.63 -3.92 -2.89
C MET A 58 14.94 -2.46 -3.26
N LEU A 59 14.36 -1.99 -4.36
CA LEU A 59 14.59 -0.67 -4.91
C LEU A 59 13.57 0.32 -4.33
N VAL A 60 13.95 0.97 -3.24
CA VAL A 60 13.15 1.99 -2.55
C VAL A 60 13.07 3.26 -3.39
N SER A 61 14.18 3.60 -4.07
CA SER A 61 14.23 4.78 -4.93
C SER A 61 13.15 4.76 -5.99
N ASP A 62 12.52 5.91 -6.17
CA ASP A 62 11.58 6.21 -7.25
C ASP A 62 12.29 6.97 -8.39
N GLY A 63 11.56 7.34 -9.44
CA GLY A 63 12.10 8.15 -10.55
C GLY A 63 13.00 7.39 -11.53
N VAL A 64 13.06 6.06 -11.41
CA VAL A 64 13.65 5.20 -12.44
C VAL A 64 12.75 5.21 -13.68
N SER A 65 13.32 5.38 -14.87
CA SER A 65 12.55 5.36 -16.11
C SER A 65 11.89 3.99 -16.36
N ILE A 66 10.80 3.95 -17.12
CA ILE A 66 10.13 2.68 -17.45
C ILE A 66 11.10 1.77 -18.23
N ASP A 67 11.88 2.34 -19.15
CA ASP A 67 12.84 1.58 -19.95
C ASP A 67 13.92 0.94 -19.06
N ASP A 68 14.46 1.70 -18.09
CA ASP A 68 15.41 1.16 -17.11
C ASP A 68 14.77 0.10 -16.23
N GLU A 69 13.54 0.30 -15.77
CA GLU A 69 12.82 -0.69 -14.96
C GLU A 69 12.67 -2.02 -15.72
N VAL A 70 12.24 -1.98 -16.98
CA VAL A 70 12.12 -3.17 -17.84
C VAL A 70 13.46 -3.88 -18.00
N VAL A 71 14.53 -3.13 -18.25
CA VAL A 71 15.90 -3.69 -18.37
C VAL A 71 16.37 -4.32 -17.07
N LEU A 72 16.16 -3.64 -15.94
CA LEU A 72 16.56 -4.12 -14.63
C LEU A 72 15.83 -5.41 -14.23
N LYS A 73 14.51 -5.44 -14.39
CA LYS A 73 13.68 -6.62 -14.05
C LYS A 73 14.04 -7.82 -14.93
N ARG A 74 14.25 -7.59 -16.22
CA ARG A 74 14.74 -8.66 -17.13
C ARG A 74 16.10 -9.18 -16.69
N ARG A 75 17.03 -8.28 -16.36
CA ARG A 75 18.37 -8.68 -15.90
C ARG A 75 18.32 -9.45 -14.58
N ALA A 76 17.46 -9.06 -13.64
CA ALA A 76 17.27 -9.80 -12.41
C ALA A 76 16.72 -11.20 -12.68
N HIS A 77 15.67 -11.31 -13.51
CA HIS A 77 15.12 -12.58 -13.96
C HIS A 77 16.18 -13.49 -14.58
N ASP A 78 16.95 -12.99 -15.56
CA ASP A 78 17.98 -13.77 -16.26
C ASP A 78 19.10 -14.25 -15.33
N ALA A 79 19.36 -13.50 -14.23
CA ALA A 79 20.32 -13.86 -13.19
C ALA A 79 19.73 -14.75 -12.08
N GLY A 80 18.43 -15.06 -12.09
CA GLY A 80 17.73 -15.81 -11.05
C GLY A 80 17.49 -15.04 -9.75
N HIS A 81 17.51 -13.70 -9.82
CA HIS A 81 17.29 -12.80 -8.70
C HIS A 81 15.96 -12.07 -8.82
N LEU A 82 15.49 -11.50 -7.70
CA LEU A 82 14.28 -10.69 -7.63
C LEU A 82 14.65 -9.21 -7.56
N LEU A 83 13.92 -8.37 -8.33
CA LEU A 83 13.95 -6.93 -8.19
C LEU A 83 12.57 -6.44 -7.78
N MET A 84 12.41 -6.07 -6.50
CA MET A 84 11.23 -5.44 -5.93
C MET A 84 11.29 -3.92 -6.16
N GLY A 85 10.21 -3.33 -6.66
CA GLY A 85 10.19 -1.89 -7.00
C GLY A 85 10.35 -1.60 -8.50
N PRO A 86 10.66 -0.35 -8.90
CA PRO A 86 10.95 0.84 -8.08
C PRO A 86 9.82 1.30 -7.16
N GLY A 87 10.17 2.09 -6.14
CA GLY A 87 9.21 2.57 -5.13
C GLY A 87 8.74 1.45 -4.19
N CYS A 88 9.59 0.46 -3.90
CA CYS A 88 9.34 -0.60 -2.94
C CYS A 88 9.86 -0.17 -1.56
N GLU A 89 8.97 0.19 -0.66
CA GLU A 89 9.29 0.69 0.68
C GLU A 89 8.83 -0.29 1.79
N THR A 90 8.32 -1.46 1.40
CA THR A 90 7.76 -2.46 2.32
C THR A 90 8.03 -3.85 1.79
N ALA A 91 8.54 -4.73 2.63
CA ALA A 91 8.64 -6.17 2.37
C ALA A 91 8.58 -6.96 3.67
N ILE A 92 8.21 -8.25 3.60
CA ILE A 92 8.40 -9.21 4.69
C ILE A 92 9.07 -10.44 4.07
N ILE A 93 10.28 -10.73 4.50
CA ILE A 93 11.10 -11.83 3.99
C ILE A 93 11.61 -12.63 5.18
N ASP A 94 11.40 -13.95 5.16
CA ASP A 94 11.77 -14.85 6.25
C ASP A 94 11.27 -14.41 7.64
N GLY A 95 10.07 -13.83 7.67
CA GLY A 95 9.46 -13.30 8.90
C GLY A 95 9.98 -11.94 9.36
N ILE A 96 10.90 -11.34 8.61
CA ILE A 96 11.48 -10.03 8.94
C ILE A 96 10.78 -8.94 8.13
N GLY A 97 10.19 -7.97 8.83
CA GLY A 97 9.63 -6.76 8.21
C GLY A 97 10.73 -5.77 7.84
N ILE A 98 10.69 -5.25 6.62
CA ILE A 98 11.65 -4.30 6.05
C ILE A 98 10.92 -3.02 5.65
N GLY A 99 11.51 -1.86 5.94
CA GLY A 99 10.94 -0.55 5.64
C GLY A 99 9.71 -0.23 6.48
N PHE A 100 8.60 0.13 5.85
CA PHE A 100 7.35 0.48 6.53
C PHE A 100 6.49 -0.74 6.93
N ALA A 101 7.03 -1.96 6.86
CA ALA A 101 6.28 -3.16 7.22
C ALA A 101 5.69 -3.08 8.62
N ASN A 102 4.50 -3.65 8.79
CA ASN A 102 3.85 -3.82 10.08
C ASN A 102 4.38 -5.06 10.81
N ALA A 103 4.30 -5.02 12.13
CA ALA A 103 4.53 -6.19 12.97
C ALA A 103 3.34 -7.15 12.86
N VAL A 104 3.49 -8.20 12.06
CA VAL A 104 2.45 -9.21 11.80
C VAL A 104 2.95 -10.60 12.16
N SER A 105 2.04 -11.49 12.52
CA SER A 105 2.35 -12.87 12.85
C SER A 105 2.85 -13.63 11.64
N ALA A 106 3.86 -14.48 11.82
CA ALA A 106 4.23 -15.47 10.82
C ALA A 106 3.04 -16.39 10.52
N GLY A 107 2.86 -16.74 9.26
CA GLY A 107 1.71 -17.53 8.84
C GLY A 107 1.87 -18.19 7.49
N ARG A 108 0.74 -18.48 6.86
CA ARG A 108 0.69 -19.36 5.67
C ARG A 108 0.31 -18.63 4.36
N VAL A 109 0.10 -17.32 4.40
CA VAL A 109 -0.29 -16.56 3.21
C VAL A 109 0.91 -15.80 2.66
N GLY A 110 1.29 -16.10 1.42
CA GLY A 110 2.27 -15.32 0.67
C GLY A 110 1.59 -14.15 -0.02
N VAL A 111 2.11 -12.94 0.16
CA VAL A 111 1.54 -11.71 -0.39
C VAL A 111 2.42 -11.17 -1.50
N ILE A 112 1.80 -10.82 -2.64
CA ILE A 112 2.41 -10.04 -3.72
C ILE A 112 1.57 -8.77 -3.87
N ALA A 113 2.19 -7.61 -3.78
CA ALA A 113 1.48 -6.33 -3.92
C ALA A 113 2.23 -5.38 -4.86
N THR A 114 1.49 -4.49 -5.52
CA THR A 114 2.10 -3.49 -6.42
C THR A 114 2.55 -2.23 -5.69
N SER A 115 2.09 -2.00 -4.46
CA SER A 115 2.50 -0.84 -3.64
C SER A 115 2.64 -1.18 -2.16
N GLY A 116 3.45 -0.40 -1.43
CA GLY A 116 3.71 -0.61 -0.02
C GLY A 116 2.46 -0.51 0.85
N THR A 117 1.62 0.52 0.68
CA THR A 117 0.42 0.69 1.50
C THR A 117 -0.67 -0.36 1.22
N SER A 118 -0.76 -0.88 -0.01
CA SER A 118 -1.61 -2.04 -0.31
C SER A 118 -1.10 -3.32 0.37
N ALA A 119 0.23 -3.52 0.39
CA ALA A 119 0.86 -4.63 1.09
C ALA A 119 0.61 -4.57 2.60
N GLN A 120 0.75 -3.38 3.19
CA GLN A 120 0.51 -3.15 4.62
C GLN A 120 -0.95 -3.45 5.01
N GLU A 121 -1.92 -2.91 4.28
CA GLU A 121 -3.34 -3.22 4.53
C GLU A 121 -3.62 -4.72 4.41
N ALA A 122 -3.12 -5.38 3.36
CA ALA A 122 -3.32 -6.80 3.15
C ALA A 122 -2.72 -7.64 4.28
N THR A 123 -1.47 -7.36 4.68
CA THR A 123 -0.76 -8.11 5.73
C THR A 123 -1.38 -7.92 7.10
N VAL A 124 -1.79 -6.69 7.43
CA VAL A 124 -2.52 -6.37 8.69
C VAL A 124 -3.87 -7.08 8.75
N LEU A 125 -4.62 -7.15 7.65
CA LEU A 125 -5.88 -7.88 7.61
C LEU A 125 -5.67 -9.39 7.78
N LEU A 126 -4.64 -9.98 7.15
CA LEU A 126 -4.30 -11.40 7.34
C LEU A 126 -3.90 -11.71 8.77
N ASP A 127 -3.14 -10.83 9.43
CA ASP A 127 -2.81 -10.94 10.86
C ASP A 127 -4.07 -10.90 11.72
N ARG A 128 -4.93 -9.90 11.50
CA ARG A 128 -6.21 -9.74 12.20
C ARG A 128 -7.14 -10.95 12.02
N PHE A 129 -7.08 -11.61 10.87
CA PHE A 129 -7.85 -12.82 10.60
C PHE A 129 -7.20 -14.11 11.16
N GLY A 130 -6.03 -13.99 11.79
CA GLY A 130 -5.34 -15.09 12.46
C GLY A 130 -4.69 -16.11 11.51
N VAL A 131 -4.43 -15.74 10.26
CA VAL A 131 -3.76 -16.61 9.29
C VAL A 131 -2.29 -16.26 9.08
N GLY A 132 -1.88 -15.03 9.41
CA GLY A 132 -0.52 -14.54 9.33
C GLY A 132 0.06 -14.52 7.91
N VAL A 133 1.31 -14.10 7.80
CA VAL A 133 2.03 -13.87 6.55
C VAL A 133 3.28 -14.74 6.51
N SER A 134 3.49 -15.50 5.43
CA SER A 134 4.75 -16.24 5.18
C SER A 134 5.81 -15.32 4.59
N THR A 135 5.41 -14.53 3.61
CA THR A 135 6.28 -13.58 2.90
C THR A 135 5.44 -12.47 2.28
N CYS A 136 5.98 -11.27 2.12
CA CYS A 136 5.35 -10.17 1.41
C CYS A 136 6.36 -9.51 0.47
N LEU A 137 6.05 -9.53 -0.84
CA LEU A 137 6.90 -9.01 -1.91
C LEU A 137 6.17 -7.85 -2.63
N VAL A 138 6.81 -6.68 -2.69
CA VAL A 138 6.23 -5.51 -3.36
C VAL A 138 6.92 -5.26 -4.69
N THR A 139 6.16 -5.39 -5.78
CA THR A 139 6.69 -5.44 -7.14
C THR A 139 6.96 -4.08 -7.78
N GLY A 140 6.42 -3.01 -7.18
CA GLY A 140 6.38 -1.67 -7.77
C GLY A 140 5.11 -1.45 -8.59
N ARG A 141 4.60 -0.22 -8.53
CA ARG A 141 3.26 0.12 -9.05
C ARG A 141 3.09 -0.10 -10.55
N ARG A 142 4.18 0.02 -11.34
CA ARG A 142 4.14 -0.15 -12.79
C ARG A 142 4.27 -1.61 -13.25
N ASP A 143 4.53 -2.55 -12.33
CA ASP A 143 4.83 -3.93 -12.69
C ASP A 143 3.71 -4.60 -13.50
N LEU A 144 2.44 -4.36 -13.14
CA LEU A 144 1.29 -4.95 -13.82
C LEU A 144 0.75 -4.10 -14.98
N THR A 145 1.52 -3.14 -15.48
CA THR A 145 1.21 -2.42 -16.73
C THR A 145 1.68 -3.19 -17.96
N ASP A 146 1.15 -2.84 -19.13
CA ASP A 146 1.54 -3.50 -20.40
C ASP A 146 3.04 -3.34 -20.72
N GLN A 147 3.64 -2.23 -20.29
CA GLN A 147 5.04 -1.91 -20.57
C GLN A 147 6.00 -2.80 -19.77
N VAL A 148 5.70 -3.07 -18.50
CA VAL A 148 6.54 -3.90 -17.62
C VAL A 148 6.12 -5.37 -17.65
N GLY A 149 4.83 -5.64 -17.80
CA GLY A 149 4.30 -6.95 -18.13
C GLY A 149 4.34 -7.97 -16.99
N ALA A 150 4.23 -7.55 -15.72
CA ALA A 150 4.24 -8.39 -14.53
C ALA A 150 5.57 -9.15 -14.30
N ALA A 151 6.70 -8.56 -14.67
CA ALA A 151 7.99 -9.24 -14.58
C ALA A 151 8.30 -9.69 -13.14
N THR A 152 8.27 -8.77 -12.17
CA THR A 152 8.53 -9.11 -10.76
C THR A 152 7.40 -9.95 -10.15
N ALA A 153 6.15 -9.74 -10.54
CA ALA A 153 5.03 -10.55 -10.03
C ALA A 153 5.16 -12.02 -10.46
N LEU A 154 5.56 -12.28 -11.70
CA LEU A 154 5.78 -13.65 -12.19
C LEU A 154 6.96 -14.34 -11.49
N ASP A 155 8.07 -13.63 -11.26
CA ASP A 155 9.21 -14.15 -10.50
C ASP A 155 8.83 -14.42 -9.04
N SER A 156 8.04 -13.52 -8.43
CA SER A 156 7.49 -13.70 -7.09
C SER A 156 6.59 -14.93 -7.01
N LEU A 157 5.72 -15.14 -8.01
CA LEU A 157 4.88 -16.34 -8.10
C LEU A 157 5.70 -17.60 -8.17
N ALA A 158 6.77 -17.63 -8.97
CA ALA A 158 7.66 -18.78 -9.08
C ALA A 158 8.31 -19.13 -7.73
N ARG A 159 8.70 -18.12 -6.94
CA ARG A 159 9.22 -18.32 -5.57
C ARG A 159 8.14 -18.85 -4.63
N LEU A 160 6.97 -18.20 -4.59
CA LEU A 160 5.88 -18.63 -3.71
C LEU A 160 5.33 -20.01 -4.07
N ALA A 161 5.38 -20.43 -5.33
CA ALA A 161 4.96 -21.76 -5.76
C ALA A 161 5.77 -22.87 -5.08
N THR A 162 7.06 -22.63 -4.87
CA THR A 162 8.00 -23.60 -4.27
C THR A 162 8.20 -23.41 -2.76
N ASP A 163 7.79 -22.26 -2.22
CA ASP A 163 7.89 -21.99 -0.78
C ASP A 163 6.93 -22.87 0.02
N THR A 164 7.48 -23.70 0.91
CA THR A 164 6.70 -24.62 1.75
C THR A 164 5.94 -23.93 2.88
N ALA A 165 6.33 -22.75 3.27
CA ALA A 165 5.62 -21.94 4.27
C ALA A 165 4.37 -21.28 3.69
N THR A 166 4.32 -21.04 2.39
CA THR A 166 3.18 -20.45 1.69
C THR A 166 2.18 -21.54 1.26
N GLU A 167 0.97 -21.49 1.80
CA GLU A 167 -0.13 -22.40 1.43
C GLU A 167 -1.15 -21.70 0.51
N VAL A 168 -1.34 -20.38 0.65
CA VAL A 168 -2.27 -19.55 -0.12
C VAL A 168 -1.53 -18.32 -0.65
N ILE A 169 -1.87 -17.88 -1.85
CA ILE A 169 -1.29 -16.65 -2.43
C ILE A 169 -2.34 -15.55 -2.43
N LEU A 170 -2.00 -14.38 -1.90
CA LEU A 170 -2.76 -13.15 -2.03
C LEU A 170 -2.01 -12.18 -2.94
N LEU A 171 -2.61 -11.80 -4.07
CA LEU A 171 -2.09 -10.75 -4.95
C LEU A 171 -2.93 -9.50 -4.85
N VAL A 172 -2.30 -8.33 -4.69
CA VAL A 172 -2.97 -7.03 -4.61
C VAL A 172 -2.40 -6.07 -5.64
N ALA A 173 -3.23 -5.66 -6.59
CA ALA A 173 -2.87 -4.77 -7.69
C ALA A 173 -3.71 -3.49 -7.69
N ASP A 174 -3.07 -2.35 -7.42
CA ASP A 174 -3.68 -1.02 -7.46
C ASP A 174 -3.63 -0.39 -8.86
N ALA A 175 -2.63 -0.73 -9.67
CA ALA A 175 -2.54 -0.40 -11.09
C ALA A 175 -2.28 -1.69 -11.89
N TRP A 176 -3.13 -1.97 -12.87
CA TRP A 176 -3.06 -3.19 -13.66
C TRP A 176 -3.67 -3.00 -15.06
N SER A 177 -3.26 -3.82 -16.02
CA SER A 177 -3.88 -3.89 -17.34
C SER A 177 -4.64 -5.20 -17.55
N PRO A 178 -5.74 -5.18 -18.33
CA PRO A 178 -6.47 -6.39 -18.68
C PRO A 178 -5.61 -7.42 -19.44
N GLU A 179 -4.65 -6.98 -20.24
CA GLU A 179 -3.74 -7.86 -20.98
C GLU A 179 -2.81 -8.61 -20.02
N VAL A 180 -2.23 -7.90 -19.05
CA VAL A 180 -1.38 -8.50 -18.02
C VAL A 180 -2.18 -9.44 -17.12
N ALA A 181 -3.38 -9.05 -16.71
CA ALA A 181 -4.26 -9.90 -15.89
C ALA A 181 -4.60 -11.24 -16.61
N ARG A 182 -4.87 -11.21 -17.92
CA ARG A 182 -5.13 -12.43 -18.71
C ARG A 182 -3.96 -13.43 -18.73
N ARG A 183 -2.73 -12.98 -18.52
CA ARG A 183 -1.54 -13.84 -18.40
C ARG A 183 -1.25 -14.24 -16.94
N LEU A 184 -1.43 -13.31 -16.02
CA LEU A 184 -1.08 -13.46 -14.61
C LEU A 184 -2.03 -14.42 -13.88
N LEU A 185 -3.36 -14.35 -14.13
CA LEU A 185 -4.33 -15.22 -13.45
C LEU A 185 -4.12 -16.72 -13.78
N PRO A 186 -3.89 -17.13 -15.04
CA PRO A 186 -3.48 -18.52 -15.33
C PRO A 186 -2.14 -18.93 -14.71
N ALA A 187 -1.17 -18.02 -14.62
CA ALA A 187 0.11 -18.30 -13.95
C ALA A 187 -0.08 -18.53 -12.45
N LEU A 188 -0.97 -17.76 -11.80
CA LEU A 188 -1.39 -18.01 -10.42
C LEU A 188 -2.00 -19.41 -10.24
N ALA A 189 -2.95 -19.79 -11.08
CA ALA A 189 -3.56 -21.12 -11.02
C ALA A 189 -2.51 -22.25 -11.25
N ALA A 190 -1.54 -22.02 -12.12
CA ALA A 190 -0.47 -22.98 -12.41
C ALA A 190 0.48 -23.21 -11.24
N THR A 191 0.50 -22.36 -10.19
CA THR A 191 1.27 -22.61 -8.97
C THR A 191 0.75 -23.84 -8.19
N GLY A 192 -0.48 -24.26 -8.44
CA GLY A 192 -1.15 -25.32 -7.68
C GLY A 192 -1.60 -24.90 -6.28
N LYS A 193 -1.36 -23.64 -5.86
CA LYS A 193 -1.81 -23.09 -4.59
C LYS A 193 -3.09 -22.28 -4.80
N PRO A 194 -4.10 -22.38 -3.91
CA PRO A 194 -5.27 -21.51 -3.99
C PRO A 194 -4.86 -20.05 -3.87
N ALA A 195 -5.52 -19.18 -4.63
CA ALA A 195 -5.16 -17.78 -4.68
C ALA A 195 -6.37 -16.86 -4.57
N SER A 196 -6.19 -15.73 -3.89
CA SER A 196 -7.12 -14.61 -3.86
C SER A 196 -6.43 -13.37 -4.44
N VAL A 197 -7.13 -12.63 -5.29
CA VAL A 197 -6.57 -11.53 -6.06
C VAL A 197 -7.43 -10.28 -5.87
N CYS A 198 -6.81 -9.18 -5.48
CA CYS A 198 -7.39 -7.86 -5.60
C CYS A 198 -6.91 -7.22 -6.91
N LEU A 199 -7.81 -7.03 -7.85
CA LEU A 199 -7.61 -6.12 -8.97
C LEU A 199 -8.49 -4.89 -8.69
N MET A 200 -7.89 -3.79 -8.22
CA MET A 200 -8.67 -2.63 -7.75
C MET A 200 -9.58 -2.07 -8.84
N GLY A 201 -10.85 -1.91 -8.49
CA GLY A 201 -11.88 -1.44 -9.40
C GLY A 201 -12.30 -2.45 -10.47
N ALA A 202 -11.79 -3.69 -10.46
CA ALA A 202 -12.23 -4.71 -11.40
C ALA A 202 -13.69 -5.10 -11.17
N ASP A 203 -14.44 -5.16 -12.24
CA ASP A 203 -15.80 -5.73 -12.27
C ASP A 203 -15.86 -6.82 -13.34
N GLY A 204 -16.36 -7.99 -12.95
CA GLY A 204 -16.63 -9.10 -13.88
C GLY A 204 -15.40 -9.72 -14.55
N VAL A 205 -14.18 -9.61 -13.94
CA VAL A 205 -12.99 -10.25 -14.49
C VAL A 205 -13.10 -11.76 -14.31
N ALA A 206 -13.03 -12.49 -15.43
CA ALA A 206 -13.03 -13.95 -15.41
C ALA A 206 -11.74 -14.49 -14.79
N SER A 207 -11.86 -15.46 -13.89
CA SER A 207 -10.75 -16.12 -13.22
C SER A 207 -10.75 -17.62 -13.46
N PRO A 208 -9.56 -18.27 -13.53
CA PRO A 208 -9.46 -19.73 -13.61
C PRO A 208 -9.84 -20.38 -12.27
N ASP A 209 -10.08 -21.69 -12.31
CA ASP A 209 -10.35 -22.47 -11.11
C ASP A 209 -9.23 -22.32 -10.07
N GLY A 210 -9.61 -22.18 -8.80
CA GLY A 210 -8.68 -21.99 -7.69
C GLY A 210 -8.19 -20.54 -7.49
N VAL A 211 -8.65 -19.58 -8.29
CA VAL A 211 -8.33 -18.16 -8.17
C VAL A 211 -9.61 -17.35 -7.96
N GLU A 212 -9.71 -16.62 -6.85
CA GLU A 212 -10.82 -15.69 -6.58
C GLU A 212 -10.38 -14.25 -6.91
N VAL A 213 -11.22 -13.47 -7.62
CA VAL A 213 -10.93 -12.07 -7.95
C VAL A 213 -11.90 -11.13 -7.23
N HIS A 214 -11.35 -10.09 -6.64
CA HIS A 214 -12.07 -9.08 -5.84
C HIS A 214 -11.70 -7.66 -6.27
N PRO A 215 -12.63 -6.69 -6.21
CA PRO A 215 -12.36 -5.31 -6.58
C PRO A 215 -11.71 -4.45 -5.49
N ALA A 216 -11.54 -4.98 -4.27
CA ALA A 216 -11.02 -4.28 -3.10
C ALA A 216 -10.19 -5.19 -2.20
N ILE A 217 -9.26 -4.61 -1.42
CA ILE A 217 -8.28 -5.35 -0.60
C ILE A 217 -8.98 -6.19 0.46
N ASP A 218 -9.98 -5.63 1.14
CA ASP A 218 -10.71 -6.32 2.21
C ASP A 218 -11.41 -7.59 1.71
N GLY A 219 -11.98 -7.58 0.53
CA GLY A 219 -12.57 -8.75 -0.11
C GLY A 219 -11.53 -9.83 -0.42
N ALA A 220 -10.38 -9.43 -0.98
CA ALA A 220 -9.31 -10.35 -1.33
C ALA A 220 -8.62 -10.93 -0.08
N ALA A 221 -8.38 -10.14 0.95
CA ALA A 221 -7.84 -10.62 2.22
C ALA A 221 -8.80 -11.60 2.92
N LEU A 222 -10.12 -11.33 2.89
CA LEU A 222 -11.15 -12.26 3.35
C LEU A 222 -11.12 -13.58 2.56
N GLY A 223 -10.99 -13.51 1.22
CA GLY A 223 -10.86 -14.67 0.33
C GLY A 223 -9.64 -15.50 0.71
N ALA A 224 -8.46 -14.87 0.80
CA ALA A 224 -7.22 -15.54 1.17
C ALA A 224 -7.31 -16.20 2.56
N ALA A 225 -7.87 -15.51 3.55
CA ALA A 225 -8.03 -16.07 4.89
C ALA A 225 -8.97 -17.29 4.91
N ARG A 226 -10.06 -17.26 4.12
CA ARG A 226 -10.96 -18.43 3.97
C ARG A 226 -10.26 -19.60 3.28
N LEU A 227 -9.50 -19.34 2.23
CA LEU A 227 -8.69 -20.35 1.54
C LEU A 227 -7.63 -20.95 2.48
N ALA A 228 -7.11 -20.18 3.43
CA ALA A 228 -6.23 -20.63 4.50
C ALA A 228 -6.96 -21.31 5.67
N GLY A 229 -8.27 -21.57 5.57
CA GLY A 229 -9.07 -22.31 6.54
C GLY A 229 -9.62 -21.49 7.71
N ALA A 230 -9.46 -20.16 7.71
CA ALA A 230 -10.06 -19.28 8.72
C ALA A 230 -11.55 -18.99 8.41
N ARG A 231 -12.22 -18.39 9.40
CA ARG A 231 -13.59 -17.86 9.26
C ARG A 231 -13.61 -16.37 9.61
N PRO A 232 -12.94 -15.54 8.79
CA PRO A 232 -12.81 -14.13 9.09
C PRO A 232 -14.14 -13.41 8.99
N VAL A 233 -14.30 -12.39 9.83
CA VAL A 233 -15.44 -11.47 9.79
C VAL A 233 -14.90 -10.04 9.86
N ILE A 234 -15.32 -9.19 8.93
CA ILE A 234 -15.12 -7.75 9.03
C ILE A 234 -16.39 -7.15 9.63
N PRO A 235 -16.33 -6.45 10.76
CA PRO A 235 -17.50 -5.78 11.32
C PRO A 235 -18.09 -4.80 10.30
N ALA A 236 -19.42 -4.79 10.17
CA ALA A 236 -20.08 -3.81 9.32
C ALA A 236 -19.96 -2.41 9.92
N THR A 237 -19.64 -1.43 9.09
CA THR A 237 -19.64 -0.03 9.49
C THR A 237 -20.94 0.62 9.03
N GLU A 238 -21.82 0.88 9.99
CA GLU A 238 -23.08 1.56 9.69
C GLU A 238 -22.86 3.08 9.55
N PRO A 239 -23.41 3.72 8.52
CA PRO A 239 -23.36 5.16 8.40
C PRO A 239 -24.28 5.79 9.46
N THR A 240 -23.74 6.10 10.62
CA THR A 240 -24.44 6.86 11.66
C THR A 240 -24.23 8.36 11.45
N GLY A 241 -25.28 9.16 11.49
CA GLY A 241 -25.22 10.62 11.34
C GLY A 241 -25.99 11.14 10.13
N TRP A 242 -25.76 12.41 9.79
CA TRP A 242 -26.44 13.06 8.68
C TRP A 242 -25.67 12.93 7.36
N VAL A 243 -26.40 12.80 6.27
CA VAL A 243 -25.86 12.88 4.92
C VAL A 243 -25.70 14.36 4.53
N SER A 244 -24.47 14.77 4.26
CA SER A 244 -24.14 16.15 3.92
C SER A 244 -24.24 16.41 2.41
N ALA A 245 -24.58 17.64 2.04
CA ALA A 245 -24.31 18.11 0.69
C ALA A 245 -22.84 18.55 0.61
N GLY A 246 -22.13 18.13 -0.43
CA GLY A 246 -20.73 18.47 -0.66
C GLY A 246 -19.92 17.29 -1.14
N HIS A 247 -18.60 17.41 -0.99
CA HIS A 247 -17.66 16.48 -1.61
C HIS A 247 -16.83 15.70 -0.57
N VAL A 248 -16.33 14.54 -0.99
CA VAL A 248 -15.32 13.78 -0.26
C VAL A 248 -13.94 14.22 -0.73
N ARG A 249 -13.04 14.48 0.22
CA ARG A 249 -11.63 14.69 -0.01
C ARG A 249 -10.81 13.63 0.72
N GLY A 250 -10.24 12.68 -0.03
CA GLY A 250 -9.31 11.68 0.49
C GLY A 250 -7.88 12.23 0.51
N ILE A 251 -7.13 12.03 1.61
CA ILE A 251 -5.73 12.44 1.78
C ILE A 251 -4.98 11.23 2.30
N PHE A 252 -4.18 10.57 1.44
CA PHE A 252 -3.58 9.28 1.71
C PHE A 252 -2.06 9.35 1.83
N SER A 253 -1.50 8.43 2.65
CA SER A 253 -0.07 8.28 2.87
C SER A 253 0.65 7.55 1.73
N GLY A 254 -0.09 6.99 0.78
CA GLY A 254 0.50 6.25 -0.32
C GLY A 254 -0.50 5.86 -1.41
N PRO A 255 0.02 5.46 -2.59
CA PRO A 255 -0.79 5.29 -3.78
C PRO A 255 -1.80 4.13 -3.69
N GLY A 256 -1.50 3.06 -2.96
CA GLY A 256 -2.36 1.88 -2.91
C GLY A 256 -3.71 2.14 -2.27
N LEU A 257 -3.73 2.71 -1.06
CA LEU A 257 -4.97 3.05 -0.35
C LEU A 257 -5.72 4.20 -1.05
N CYS A 258 -4.99 5.13 -1.66
CA CYS A 258 -5.57 6.18 -2.49
C CYS A 258 -6.31 5.59 -3.71
N ALA A 259 -5.69 4.63 -4.38
CA ALA A 259 -6.26 3.92 -5.53
C ALA A 259 -7.54 3.16 -5.13
N GLU A 260 -7.50 2.36 -4.05
CA GLU A 260 -8.69 1.65 -3.55
C GLU A 260 -9.83 2.59 -3.24
N ALA A 261 -9.55 3.67 -2.49
CA ALA A 261 -10.57 4.67 -2.16
C ALA A 261 -11.12 5.36 -3.41
N SER A 262 -10.26 5.71 -4.38
CA SER A 262 -10.68 6.37 -5.63
C SER A 262 -11.64 5.48 -6.44
N ALA A 263 -11.34 4.18 -6.56
CA ALA A 263 -12.20 3.22 -7.25
C ALA A 263 -13.56 3.06 -6.56
N ILE A 264 -13.56 2.87 -5.22
CA ILE A 264 -14.79 2.71 -4.44
C ILE A 264 -15.66 3.96 -4.49
N LEU A 265 -15.07 5.14 -4.35
CA LEU A 265 -15.79 6.41 -4.40
C LEU A 265 -16.35 6.67 -5.81
N ALA A 266 -15.56 6.40 -6.88
CA ALA A 266 -16.00 6.60 -8.26
C ALA A 266 -17.23 5.72 -8.58
N GLY A 267 -17.22 4.46 -8.20
CA GLY A 267 -18.34 3.55 -8.39
C GLY A 267 -19.62 3.94 -7.62
N ARG A 268 -19.52 4.80 -6.58
CA ARG A 268 -20.64 5.20 -5.73
C ARG A 268 -21.12 6.63 -5.95
N LEU A 269 -20.21 7.55 -6.27
CA LEU A 269 -20.46 8.99 -6.34
C LEU A 269 -20.32 9.56 -7.75
N GLY A 270 -19.86 8.77 -8.71
CA GLY A 270 -19.56 9.21 -10.07
C GLY A 270 -18.16 9.80 -10.19
N ARG A 271 -18.03 10.99 -10.79
CA ARG A 271 -16.70 11.59 -11.06
C ARG A 271 -15.88 11.81 -9.78
N VAL A 272 -14.77 11.10 -9.67
CA VAL A 272 -13.73 11.28 -8.64
C VAL A 272 -12.40 11.49 -9.36
N VAL A 273 -11.66 12.53 -9.01
CA VAL A 273 -10.30 12.75 -9.54
C VAL A 273 -9.25 12.23 -8.57
N SER A 274 -8.13 11.71 -9.10
CA SER A 274 -7.05 11.20 -8.27
C SER A 274 -5.70 11.26 -8.99
N ASN A 275 -4.62 11.52 -8.25
CA ASN A 275 -3.25 11.34 -8.76
C ASN A 275 -2.75 9.88 -8.64
N ALA A 276 -3.57 9.02 -8.02
CA ALA A 276 -3.40 7.57 -8.01
C ALA A 276 -4.74 6.88 -8.37
N PRO A 277 -5.27 7.09 -9.58
CA PRO A 277 -6.59 6.58 -9.95
C PRO A 277 -6.61 5.06 -10.10
N ALA A 278 -7.77 4.46 -9.77
CA ALA A 278 -8.12 3.09 -10.12
C ALA A 278 -9.62 2.97 -10.46
N GLY A 279 -10.02 1.90 -11.14
CA GLY A 279 -11.40 1.72 -11.61
C GLY A 279 -11.86 2.89 -12.50
N ASP A 280 -13.02 3.46 -12.20
CA ASP A 280 -13.62 4.57 -12.95
C ASP A 280 -13.15 5.97 -12.49
N ALA A 281 -12.17 6.04 -11.58
CA ALA A 281 -11.60 7.32 -11.15
C ALA A 281 -10.81 7.98 -12.29
N VAL A 282 -10.90 9.32 -12.37
CA VAL A 282 -10.28 10.12 -13.43
C VAL A 282 -8.90 10.59 -12.97
N PRO A 283 -7.85 10.47 -13.79
CA PRO A 283 -6.55 11.04 -13.47
C PRO A 283 -6.63 12.55 -13.18
N LEU A 284 -5.91 13.00 -12.15
CA LEU A 284 -5.68 14.42 -11.89
C LEU A 284 -4.54 14.88 -12.79
N GLU A 285 -4.79 15.86 -13.65
CA GLU A 285 -3.80 16.37 -14.60
C GLU A 285 -3.16 17.68 -14.09
N GLY A 286 -1.82 17.68 -14.01
CA GLY A 286 -1.02 18.87 -13.72
C GLY A 286 -1.44 19.62 -12.44
N ASP A 287 -1.41 20.97 -12.51
CA ASP A 287 -1.80 21.88 -11.42
C ASP A 287 -3.32 22.15 -11.37
N GLU A 288 -4.15 21.23 -11.82
CA GLU A 288 -5.60 21.40 -11.84
C GLU A 288 -6.14 21.65 -10.41
N VAL A 289 -6.91 22.72 -10.25
CA VAL A 289 -7.61 22.98 -8.98
C VAL A 289 -8.63 21.89 -8.76
N VAL A 290 -8.43 21.11 -7.72
CA VAL A 290 -9.29 19.98 -7.38
C VAL A 290 -10.70 20.46 -7.05
N ARG A 291 -11.66 20.11 -7.90
CA ARG A 291 -13.08 20.38 -7.71
C ARG A 291 -13.85 19.08 -7.62
N GLY A 292 -14.89 19.03 -6.78
CA GLY A 292 -15.68 17.81 -6.61
C GLY A 292 -15.00 16.80 -5.69
N HIS A 293 -15.35 15.51 -5.88
CA HIS A 293 -14.75 14.43 -5.12
C HIS A 293 -13.33 14.15 -5.59
N ALA A 294 -12.40 13.93 -4.64
CA ALA A 294 -11.02 13.61 -4.98
C ALA A 294 -10.34 12.72 -3.95
N CYS A 295 -9.38 11.92 -4.42
CA CYS A 295 -8.43 11.17 -3.61
C CYS A 295 -7.00 11.59 -3.99
N LEU A 296 -6.21 11.99 -3.00
CA LEU A 296 -4.86 12.50 -3.19
C LEU A 296 -3.85 11.61 -2.45
N ASP A 297 -2.96 11.01 -3.21
CA ASP A 297 -1.74 10.40 -2.70
C ASP A 297 -0.69 11.49 -2.44
N VAL A 298 -0.30 11.64 -1.18
CA VAL A 298 0.66 12.65 -0.75
C VAL A 298 2.10 12.15 -0.89
N ALA A 299 2.32 10.84 -0.90
CA ALA A 299 3.66 10.26 -1.00
C ALA A 299 4.33 10.57 -2.35
N THR A 300 3.60 10.46 -3.45
CA THR A 300 4.13 10.80 -4.78
C THR A 300 4.54 12.27 -4.84
N ALA A 301 3.69 13.19 -4.38
CA ALA A 301 4.01 14.61 -4.36
C ALA A 301 5.19 14.94 -3.43
N ALA A 302 5.29 14.29 -2.25
CA ALA A 302 6.41 14.46 -1.34
C ALA A 302 7.74 14.05 -2.00
N ARG A 303 7.77 12.90 -2.66
CA ARG A 303 8.96 12.40 -3.37
C ARG A 303 9.41 13.31 -4.51
N GLU A 304 8.48 13.80 -5.31
CA GLU A 304 8.77 14.75 -6.41
C GLU A 304 9.42 16.04 -5.91
N HIS A 305 9.11 16.46 -4.69
CA HIS A 305 9.65 17.66 -4.08
C HIS A 305 10.82 17.39 -3.10
N GLY A 306 11.29 16.13 -2.99
CA GLY A 306 12.37 15.75 -2.08
C GLY A 306 12.02 15.88 -0.60
N ALA A 307 10.73 15.83 -0.26
CA ALA A 307 10.24 15.83 1.11
C ALA A 307 10.23 14.41 1.70
N PRO A 308 10.27 14.27 3.04
CA PRO A 308 10.11 12.98 3.70
C PRO A 308 8.79 12.28 3.34
N HIS A 309 8.80 10.94 3.43
CA HIS A 309 7.59 10.16 3.19
C HIS A 309 6.50 10.49 4.23
N PRO A 310 5.21 10.64 3.85
CA PRO A 310 4.13 11.06 4.76
C PRO A 310 3.80 10.04 5.87
N ILE A 311 4.29 8.81 5.78
CA ILE A 311 4.24 7.82 6.87
C ILE A 311 5.29 8.16 7.92
N GLU A 312 6.46 8.64 7.52
CA GLU A 312 7.56 9.04 8.40
C GLU A 312 7.35 10.44 8.97
N ASP A 313 6.95 11.39 8.13
CA ASP A 313 6.66 12.79 8.52
C ASP A 313 5.26 13.23 8.07
N PRO A 314 4.27 13.25 8.98
CA PRO A 314 2.91 13.66 8.68
C PRO A 314 2.71 15.17 8.46
N GLU A 315 3.74 16.02 8.59
CA GLU A 315 3.58 17.48 8.56
C GLU A 315 2.95 18.00 7.24
N HIS A 316 3.38 17.45 6.10
CA HIS A 316 2.81 17.82 4.81
C HIS A 316 1.31 17.48 4.73
N ARG A 317 0.91 16.31 5.25
CA ARG A 317 -0.51 15.91 5.32
C ARG A 317 -1.31 16.82 6.26
N ALA A 318 -0.71 17.21 7.38
CA ALA A 318 -1.34 18.14 8.32
C ALA A 318 -1.61 19.52 7.67
N ARG A 319 -0.69 20.01 6.85
CA ARG A 319 -0.88 21.26 6.07
C ARG A 319 -1.99 21.09 5.03
N LEU A 320 -1.95 20.04 4.23
CA LEU A 320 -2.96 19.76 3.21
C LEU A 320 -4.36 19.57 3.83
N LEU A 321 -4.46 19.01 5.03
CA LEU A 321 -5.71 18.90 5.77
C LEU A 321 -6.27 20.28 6.08
N VAL A 322 -5.45 21.22 6.57
CA VAL A 322 -5.88 22.60 6.87
C VAL A 322 -6.36 23.32 5.61
N GLU A 323 -5.64 23.19 4.51
CA GLU A 323 -6.03 23.76 3.20
C GLU A 323 -7.34 23.16 2.69
N THR A 324 -7.49 21.83 2.80
CA THR A 324 -8.71 21.12 2.42
C THR A 324 -9.93 21.60 3.18
N VAL A 325 -9.79 21.87 4.48
CA VAL A 325 -10.89 22.35 5.32
C VAL A 325 -11.30 23.78 5.00
N ALA A 326 -10.43 24.60 4.42
CA ALA A 326 -10.78 25.94 3.94
C ALA A 326 -11.79 25.90 2.76
N ASP A 327 -11.80 24.81 1.97
CA ASP A 327 -12.79 24.60 0.93
C ASP A 327 -14.15 24.20 1.53
N GLN A 328 -15.11 25.15 1.51
CA GLN A 328 -16.44 24.97 2.10
C GLN A 328 -17.30 23.93 1.36
N THR A 329 -16.90 23.49 0.18
CA THR A 329 -17.60 22.44 -0.59
C THR A 329 -17.24 21.04 -0.13
N VAL A 330 -16.15 20.86 0.64
CA VAL A 330 -15.75 19.58 1.22
C VAL A 330 -16.61 19.28 2.45
N ALA A 331 -17.36 18.21 2.43
CA ALA A 331 -18.22 17.76 3.52
C ALA A 331 -17.61 16.61 4.35
N VAL A 332 -16.80 15.78 3.70
CA VAL A 332 -16.15 14.61 4.31
C VAL A 332 -14.67 14.61 3.94
N VAL A 333 -13.82 14.48 4.95
CA VAL A 333 -12.40 14.14 4.77
C VAL A 333 -12.21 12.66 5.07
N LEU A 334 -11.51 11.97 4.18
CA LEU A 334 -11.16 10.56 4.32
C LEU A 334 -9.63 10.44 4.48
N LEU A 335 -9.18 9.75 5.52
CA LEU A 335 -7.77 9.62 5.88
C LEU A 335 -7.39 8.15 6.09
N ASP A 336 -6.15 7.82 5.78
CA ASP A 336 -5.45 6.68 6.35
C ASP A 336 -4.50 7.14 7.48
N VAL A 337 -4.17 6.25 8.41
CA VAL A 337 -3.04 6.38 9.31
C VAL A 337 -2.28 5.06 9.24
N VAL A 338 -1.04 5.10 8.81
CA VAL A 338 -0.23 3.90 8.60
C VAL A 338 0.79 3.78 9.73
N LEU A 339 0.76 2.63 10.41
CA LEU A 339 1.71 2.24 11.45
C LEU A 339 2.78 1.33 10.84
N GLY A 340 3.77 0.95 11.62
CA GLY A 340 4.83 0.04 11.23
C GLY A 340 6.21 0.49 11.71
N TYR A 341 7.25 -0.27 11.35
CA TYR A 341 8.59 -0.10 11.94
C TYR A 341 9.23 1.26 11.65
N ALA A 342 9.20 1.72 10.40
CA ALA A 342 9.79 3.00 10.00
C ALA A 342 8.77 4.16 9.98
N ALA A 343 7.54 3.94 10.46
CA ALA A 343 6.52 4.98 10.54
C ALA A 343 6.79 5.95 11.69
N HIS A 344 6.18 7.14 11.63
CA HIS A 344 6.25 8.13 12.70
C HIS A 344 5.89 7.52 14.06
N PRO A 345 6.63 7.81 15.16
CA PRO A 345 6.36 7.20 16.47
C PRO A 345 4.95 7.46 17.02
N ASP A 346 4.35 8.59 16.67
CA ASP A 346 2.98 8.97 17.04
C ASP A 346 2.27 9.69 15.89
N PRO A 347 1.83 8.97 14.84
CA PRO A 347 1.30 9.60 13.63
C PRO A 347 -0.02 10.35 13.88
N VAL A 348 -0.89 9.83 14.75
CA VAL A 348 -2.13 10.53 15.11
C VAL A 348 -1.83 11.76 15.98
N GLY A 349 -0.88 11.67 16.93
CA GLY A 349 -0.45 12.82 17.71
C GLY A 349 0.08 13.97 16.85
N ALA A 350 0.81 13.65 15.77
CA ALA A 350 1.29 14.65 14.80
C ALA A 350 0.15 15.29 13.99
N LEU A 351 -0.90 14.54 13.63
CA LEU A 351 -2.07 15.05 12.91
C LEU A 351 -3.10 15.75 13.80
N ALA A 352 -3.14 15.43 15.09
CA ALA A 352 -4.17 15.86 16.05
C ALA A 352 -4.36 17.38 16.11
N PRO A 353 -3.31 18.24 16.09
CA PRO A 353 -3.51 19.70 16.09
C PRO A 353 -4.23 20.21 14.85
N ALA A 354 -3.98 19.62 13.68
CA ALA A 354 -4.65 19.99 12.44
C ALA A 354 -6.10 19.51 12.42
N LEU A 355 -6.36 18.25 12.82
CA LEU A 355 -7.69 17.68 12.94
C LEU A 355 -8.56 18.46 13.94
N SER A 356 -8.03 18.76 15.13
CA SER A 356 -8.75 19.51 16.16
C SER A 356 -9.15 20.91 15.63
N ARG A 357 -8.22 21.64 15.01
CA ARG A 357 -8.52 22.95 14.41
C ARG A 357 -9.56 22.84 13.31
N ALA A 358 -9.48 21.82 12.45
CA ALA A 358 -10.41 21.58 11.37
C ALA A 358 -11.85 21.37 11.89
N LEU A 359 -12.02 20.47 12.86
CA LEU A 359 -13.32 20.14 13.45
C LEU A 359 -13.90 21.28 14.30
N GLN A 360 -13.07 22.07 15.00
CA GLN A 360 -13.51 23.28 15.70
C GLN A 360 -13.96 24.38 14.75
N ALA A 361 -13.21 24.59 13.66
CA ALA A 361 -13.56 25.59 12.63
C ALA A 361 -14.82 25.22 11.83
N ARG A 362 -15.07 23.92 11.66
CA ARG A 362 -16.19 23.40 10.87
C ARG A 362 -16.88 22.22 11.58
N PRO A 363 -17.77 22.48 12.55
CA PRO A 363 -18.48 21.40 13.27
C PRO A 363 -19.36 20.49 12.38
N SER A 364 -19.68 20.91 11.16
CA SER A 364 -20.41 20.10 10.17
C SER A 364 -19.49 19.21 9.33
N LEU A 365 -18.17 19.40 9.39
CA LEU A 365 -17.22 18.53 8.69
C LEU A 365 -17.23 17.15 9.32
N GLN A 366 -17.24 16.12 8.48
CA GLN A 366 -17.07 14.75 8.94
C GLN A 366 -15.68 14.26 8.56
N VAL A 367 -15.01 13.59 9.48
CA VAL A 367 -13.73 12.94 9.22
C VAL A 367 -13.90 11.44 9.42
N VAL A 368 -13.52 10.68 8.39
CA VAL A 368 -13.48 9.22 8.41
C VAL A 368 -12.01 8.80 8.30
N ALA A 369 -11.58 7.87 9.13
CA ALA A 369 -10.23 7.33 9.07
C ALA A 369 -10.21 5.81 9.17
N HIS A 370 -9.15 5.22 8.61
CA HIS A 370 -8.74 3.86 8.85
C HIS A 370 -7.28 3.85 9.34
N VAL A 371 -7.00 3.05 10.37
CA VAL A 371 -5.63 2.84 10.87
C VAL A 371 -5.13 1.50 10.38
N VAL A 372 -4.10 1.54 9.53
CA VAL A 372 -3.39 0.35 9.03
C VAL A 372 -2.33 -0.02 10.04
N GLY A 373 -2.58 -1.05 10.83
CA GLY A 373 -1.67 -1.44 11.88
C GLY A 373 -2.17 -2.62 12.71
N THR A 374 -1.31 -3.06 13.63
CA THR A 374 -1.54 -4.12 14.58
C THR A 374 -1.25 -3.66 16.02
N GLU A 375 -1.69 -4.44 17.00
CA GLU A 375 -1.34 -4.20 18.42
C GLU A 375 0.17 -4.41 18.68
N ALA A 376 0.84 -5.16 17.82
CA ALA A 376 2.27 -5.42 17.91
C ALA A 376 3.16 -4.34 17.28
N ASP A 377 2.56 -3.42 16.51
CA ASP A 377 3.31 -2.29 15.94
C ASP A 377 3.82 -1.36 17.06
N PRO A 378 4.99 -0.71 16.89
CA PRO A 378 5.57 0.19 17.89
C PRO A 378 4.61 1.29 18.38
N GLN A 379 3.71 1.73 17.50
CA GLN A 379 2.73 2.80 17.79
C GLN A 379 1.47 2.30 18.50
N VAL A 380 1.24 0.99 18.55
CA VAL A 380 0.08 0.29 19.13
C VAL A 380 -1.26 0.75 18.52
N LEU A 381 -1.90 -0.12 17.74
CA LEU A 381 -3.13 0.19 16.99
C LEU A 381 -4.20 0.85 17.85
N SER A 382 -4.59 0.20 18.94
CA SER A 382 -5.66 0.70 19.84
C SER A 382 -5.35 2.06 20.44
N ALA A 383 -4.07 2.36 20.72
CA ALA A 383 -3.66 3.67 21.21
C ALA A 383 -3.84 4.79 20.17
N GLN A 384 -3.59 4.50 18.91
CA GLN A 384 -3.79 5.47 17.81
C GLN A 384 -5.28 5.65 17.50
N GLU A 385 -6.05 4.56 17.45
CA GLU A 385 -7.52 4.61 17.28
C GLU A 385 -8.20 5.44 18.38
N ALA A 386 -7.86 5.22 19.65
CA ALA A 386 -8.41 5.98 20.76
C ALA A 386 -8.16 7.49 20.66
N LYS A 387 -7.00 7.91 20.12
CA LYS A 387 -6.72 9.34 19.86
C LYS A 387 -7.62 9.93 18.79
N LEU A 388 -7.89 9.18 17.71
CA LEU A 388 -8.80 9.61 16.65
C LEU A 388 -10.25 9.70 17.14
N GLU A 389 -10.70 8.71 17.92
CA GLU A 389 -12.03 8.72 18.52
C GLU A 389 -12.23 9.90 19.47
N ALA A 390 -11.22 10.21 20.30
CA ALA A 390 -11.24 11.37 21.21
C ALA A 390 -11.37 12.71 20.47
N LEU A 391 -10.93 12.77 19.20
CA LEU A 391 -11.10 13.93 18.32
C LEU A 391 -12.46 13.95 17.61
N GLY A 392 -13.28 12.89 17.74
CA GLY A 392 -14.55 12.75 17.04
C GLY A 392 -14.42 12.24 15.61
N VAL A 393 -13.27 11.66 15.23
CA VAL A 393 -13.06 11.00 13.93
C VAL A 393 -13.79 9.66 13.93
N ARG A 394 -14.42 9.32 12.82
CA ARG A 394 -15.10 8.04 12.62
C ARG A 394 -14.12 7.01 12.11
N LEU A 395 -13.96 5.92 12.85
CA LEU A 395 -13.11 4.82 12.45
C LEU A 395 -13.87 3.78 11.61
N ALA A 396 -13.17 3.20 10.66
CA ALA A 396 -13.62 2.04 9.90
C ALA A 396 -12.59 0.91 10.01
N PRO A 397 -13.03 -0.37 10.05
CA PRO A 397 -12.14 -1.50 10.29
C PRO A 397 -11.23 -1.85 9.12
N THR A 398 -11.50 -1.35 7.91
CA THR A 398 -10.69 -1.51 6.70
C THR A 398 -10.67 -0.24 5.86
N SER A 399 -9.65 -0.07 5.03
CA SER A 399 -9.55 1.04 4.08
C SER A 399 -10.75 1.08 3.12
N GLY A 400 -11.16 -0.09 2.60
CA GLY A 400 -12.34 -0.21 1.74
C GLY A 400 -13.63 0.19 2.46
N GLN A 401 -13.81 -0.17 3.75
CA GLN A 401 -14.99 0.28 4.52
C GLN A 401 -14.94 1.77 4.84
N ALA A 402 -13.77 2.34 5.09
CA ALA A 402 -13.63 3.78 5.27
C ALA A 402 -14.10 4.55 4.04
N ALA A 403 -13.69 4.11 2.85
CA ALA A 403 -14.14 4.71 1.59
C ALA A 403 -15.65 4.56 1.37
N ARG A 404 -16.22 3.39 1.67
CA ARG A 404 -17.68 3.15 1.58
C ARG A 404 -18.45 4.01 2.56
N LEU A 405 -17.97 4.17 3.79
CA LEU A 405 -18.54 5.04 4.80
C LEU A 405 -18.50 6.50 4.35
N ALA A 406 -17.35 6.97 3.88
CA ALA A 406 -17.20 8.34 3.37
C ALA A 406 -18.19 8.64 2.23
N ALA A 407 -18.37 7.69 1.30
CA ALA A 407 -19.37 7.81 0.23
C ALA A 407 -20.80 7.90 0.78
N ALA A 408 -21.13 7.13 1.82
CA ALA A 408 -22.49 7.11 2.39
C ALA A 408 -22.82 8.40 3.17
N LEU A 409 -21.82 9.18 3.58
CA LEU A 409 -21.99 10.43 4.32
C LEU A 409 -22.20 11.66 3.43
N VAL A 410 -22.14 11.51 2.11
CA VAL A 410 -22.46 12.57 1.14
C VAL A 410 -23.63 12.17 0.27
N ARG A 411 -24.43 13.16 -0.15
CA ARG A 411 -25.50 12.89 -1.12
C ARG A 411 -24.88 12.70 -2.50
N PRO A 412 -25.30 11.66 -3.25
CA PRO A 412 -24.92 11.55 -4.65
C PRO A 412 -25.26 12.83 -5.40
N GLY A 413 -24.34 13.31 -6.23
CA GLY A 413 -24.59 14.44 -7.11
C GLY A 413 -25.79 14.13 -8.01
N ARG A 414 -26.68 15.12 -8.20
CA ARG A 414 -27.78 15.01 -9.16
C ARG A 414 -27.26 15.19 -10.57
#